data_0d7120b411638ce356f52e4904c78c59
#
_entry.id   0d7120b411638ce356f52e4904c78c59
#
_cell.length_a   1.000
_cell.length_b   1.000
_cell.length_c   1.000
_cell.angle_alpha   90.00
_cell.angle_beta   90.00
_cell.angle_gamma   90.00
#
_symmetry.space_group_name_H-M   'P 1'
#
loop_
_entity.id
_entity.type
_entity.pdbx_description
1 polymer ?
#
loop_
_entity_poly.entity_id
_entity_poly.type
_entity_poly.pdbx_seq_one_letter_code
_entity_poly.pdbx_strand_id
1 'polypeptide(L)'
;KGRLPSEFTAIDLGCGNGWAVRRLKRMPGCIFSSGVDGSEMMINKARSIDPEGEYFHGMLPEWSPDTPVNLVLSMEFLYYLEDPISFFKTLHMEWVLPGGSVAVGVDHYLENESSLDWSESLDVHMTTLSAEEWEEGLRMAGFQKVESFFTGAKEGWNGTLVLIGTKA
;
A
#
# COMPACT_ATOMS: atom_id res chain seq x y z
N LYS A 1 -4.34 7.08 17.03
CA LYS A 1 -3.91 6.30 18.23
C LYS A 1 -4.69 5.00 18.29
N GLY A 2 -4.01 3.82 18.34
CA GLY A 2 -4.62 2.56 18.74
C GLY A 2 -5.12 1.63 17.62
N ARG A 3 -4.64 1.75 16.38
CA ARG A 3 -4.99 0.78 15.31
C ARG A 3 -4.02 -0.41 15.21
N LEU A 4 -2.82 -0.28 15.76
CA LEU A 4 -1.81 -1.35 15.76
C LEU A 4 -1.53 -1.81 17.19
N PRO A 5 -1.13 -3.08 17.39
CA PRO A 5 -0.65 -3.57 18.67
C PRO A 5 0.63 -2.84 19.11
N SER A 6 1.02 -2.99 20.39
CA SER A 6 2.22 -2.38 20.95
C SER A 6 3.51 -2.83 20.25
N GLU A 7 3.52 -4.07 19.77
CA GLU A 7 4.54 -4.62 18.89
C GLU A 7 3.85 -5.09 17.61
N PHE A 8 4.41 -4.75 16.44
CA PHE A 8 3.80 -5.06 15.17
C PHE A 8 4.84 -5.37 14.08
N THR A 9 4.40 -6.17 13.13
CA THR A 9 5.12 -6.45 11.87
C THR A 9 4.45 -5.72 10.73
N ALA A 10 5.21 -5.35 9.69
CA ALA A 10 4.70 -4.60 8.56
C ALA A 10 5.32 -5.05 7.23
N ILE A 11 4.57 -4.85 6.15
CA ILE A 11 5.06 -5.01 4.78
C ILE A 11 4.60 -3.83 3.92
N ASP A 12 5.48 -3.37 3.02
CA ASP A 12 5.22 -2.31 2.03
C ASP A 12 5.10 -2.92 0.63
N LEU A 13 3.97 -2.69 -0.03
CA LEU A 13 3.64 -3.21 -1.37
C LEU A 13 3.98 -2.18 -2.44
N GLY A 14 4.75 -2.58 -3.46
CA GLY A 14 5.34 -1.65 -4.40
C GLY A 14 6.37 -0.76 -3.71
N CYS A 15 7.26 -1.38 -2.93
CA CYS A 15 8.13 -0.67 -1.99
C CYS A 15 9.21 0.20 -2.67
N GLY A 16 9.40 0.06 -3.98
CA GLY A 16 10.42 0.77 -4.73
C GLY A 16 11.80 0.65 -4.12
N ASN A 17 12.42 1.77 -3.81
CA ASN A 17 13.74 1.81 -3.16
C ASN A 17 13.72 1.56 -1.63
N GLY A 18 12.59 1.13 -1.07
CA GLY A 18 12.44 0.76 0.34
C GLY A 18 12.35 1.91 1.34
N TRP A 19 12.03 3.14 0.90
CA TRP A 19 11.98 4.30 1.79
C TRP A 19 10.95 4.14 2.93
N ALA A 20 9.78 3.58 2.63
CA ALA A 20 8.72 3.38 3.61
C ALA A 20 9.07 2.22 4.57
N VAL A 21 9.68 1.15 4.09
CA VAL A 21 10.21 0.06 4.93
C VAL A 21 11.18 0.59 5.97
N ARG A 22 12.15 1.42 5.56
CA ARG A 22 13.10 2.06 6.49
C ARG A 22 12.43 3.00 7.48
N ARG A 23 11.33 3.65 7.08
CA ARG A 23 10.54 4.50 7.97
C ARG A 23 9.76 3.67 8.98
N LEU A 24 9.11 2.60 8.54
CA LEU A 24 8.40 1.65 9.39
C LEU A 24 9.33 1.05 10.45
N LYS A 25 10.52 0.59 10.07
CA LYS A 25 11.55 0.04 10.97
C LYS A 25 11.92 0.97 12.14
N ARG A 26 11.74 2.30 11.95
CA ARG A 26 12.01 3.31 13.00
C ARG A 26 10.80 3.67 13.84
N MET A 27 9.62 3.15 13.52
CA MET A 27 8.42 3.42 14.30
C MET A 27 8.46 2.68 15.63
N PRO A 28 8.09 3.33 16.74
CA PRO A 28 7.96 2.65 18.03
C PRO A 28 7.02 1.45 17.93
N GLY A 29 7.48 0.28 18.37
CA GLY A 29 6.72 -0.97 18.34
C GLY A 29 6.86 -1.77 17.03
N CYS A 30 7.46 -1.24 15.97
CA CYS A 30 7.74 -2.04 14.78
C CYS A 30 8.92 -2.99 15.07
N ILE A 31 8.63 -4.29 15.17
CA ILE A 31 9.63 -5.33 15.43
C ILE A 31 10.17 -5.96 14.14
N PHE A 32 9.43 -5.82 13.03
CA PHE A 32 9.84 -6.32 11.71
C PHE A 32 9.16 -5.49 10.62
N SER A 33 9.92 -5.15 9.58
CA SER A 33 9.36 -4.53 8.37
C SER A 33 10.06 -5.06 7.12
N SER A 34 9.29 -5.31 6.08
CA SER A 34 9.75 -5.79 4.78
C SER A 34 9.09 -5.03 3.64
N GLY A 35 9.56 -5.26 2.43
CA GLY A 35 8.95 -4.69 1.23
C GLY A 35 9.02 -5.64 0.04
N VAL A 36 8.04 -5.54 -0.85
CA VAL A 36 8.00 -6.28 -2.12
C VAL A 36 7.80 -5.32 -3.27
N ASP A 37 8.51 -5.57 -4.37
CA ASP A 37 8.38 -4.80 -5.62
C ASP A 37 8.63 -5.70 -6.83
N GLY A 38 7.91 -5.45 -7.92
CA GLY A 38 8.07 -6.17 -9.18
C GLY A 38 9.33 -5.78 -9.97
N SER A 39 9.97 -4.67 -9.60
CA SER A 39 11.19 -4.19 -10.26
C SER A 39 12.43 -4.69 -9.54
N GLU A 40 13.16 -5.63 -10.16
CA GLU A 40 14.43 -6.13 -9.64
C GLU A 40 15.45 -4.99 -9.44
N MET A 41 15.45 -3.99 -10.32
CA MET A 41 16.31 -2.82 -10.20
C MET A 41 16.01 -2.02 -8.93
N MET A 42 14.72 -1.84 -8.59
CA MET A 42 14.32 -1.14 -7.37
C MET A 42 14.67 -1.94 -6.12
N ILE A 43 14.49 -3.25 -6.13
CA ILE A 43 14.88 -4.14 -5.04
C ILE A 43 16.39 -4.12 -4.81
N ASN A 44 17.20 -4.18 -5.88
CA ASN A 44 18.64 -4.07 -5.79
C ASN A 44 19.07 -2.69 -5.21
N LYS A 45 18.38 -1.63 -5.60
CA LYS A 45 18.59 -0.29 -5.02
C LYS A 45 18.21 -0.25 -3.54
N ALA A 46 17.06 -0.82 -3.15
CA ALA A 46 16.64 -0.90 -1.75
C ALA A 46 17.68 -1.62 -0.88
N ARG A 47 18.15 -2.79 -1.34
CA ARG A 47 19.20 -3.58 -0.65
C ARG A 47 20.53 -2.85 -0.58
N SER A 48 20.90 -2.06 -1.58
CA SER A 48 22.12 -1.25 -1.55
C SER A 48 22.08 -0.12 -0.52
N ILE A 49 20.88 0.43 -0.26
CA ILE A 49 20.67 1.52 0.71
C ILE A 49 20.53 0.98 2.14
N ASP A 50 19.88 -0.18 2.29
CA ASP A 50 19.60 -0.84 3.57
C ASP A 50 19.93 -2.35 3.45
N PRO A 51 21.23 -2.72 3.56
CA PRO A 51 21.67 -4.11 3.42
C PRO A 51 21.10 -5.07 4.48
N GLU A 52 20.67 -4.55 5.62
CA GLU A 52 20.03 -5.28 6.72
C GLU A 52 18.50 -5.34 6.60
N GLY A 53 17.94 -4.77 5.52
CA GLY A 53 16.51 -4.75 5.27
C GLY A 53 16.02 -5.98 4.52
N GLU A 54 14.78 -6.35 4.74
CA GLU A 54 14.11 -7.47 4.07
C GLU A 54 13.34 -6.96 2.85
N TYR A 55 13.86 -7.25 1.65
CA TYR A 55 13.28 -6.82 0.37
C TYR A 55 13.10 -8.01 -0.56
N PHE A 56 11.90 -8.18 -1.11
CA PHE A 56 11.53 -9.28 -1.99
C PHE A 56 11.28 -8.77 -3.41
N HIS A 57 11.88 -9.42 -4.39
CA HIS A 57 11.50 -9.26 -5.78
C HIS A 57 10.32 -10.19 -6.06
N GLY A 58 9.15 -9.64 -6.34
CA GLY A 58 7.93 -10.41 -6.56
C GLY A 58 6.87 -9.61 -7.30
N MET A 59 6.24 -10.25 -8.27
CA MET A 59 5.12 -9.66 -9.00
C MET A 59 3.84 -9.77 -8.18
N LEU A 60 3.14 -8.67 -8.02
CA LEU A 60 1.82 -8.63 -7.40
C LEU A 60 0.74 -8.62 -8.51
N PRO A 61 -0.34 -9.36 -8.32
CA PRO A 61 -0.81 -10.00 -7.08
C PRO A 61 -0.33 -11.44 -6.84
N GLU A 62 0.53 -12.03 -7.68
CA GLU A 62 0.91 -13.45 -7.64
C GLU A 62 1.85 -13.80 -6.49
N TRP A 63 2.68 -12.85 -6.06
CA TRP A 63 3.55 -13.04 -4.90
C TRP A 63 2.77 -12.86 -3.60
N SER A 64 3.12 -13.62 -2.57
CA SER A 64 2.55 -13.49 -1.22
C SER A 64 3.63 -13.69 -0.15
N PRO A 65 3.48 -13.05 1.04
CA PRO A 65 4.39 -13.29 2.15
C PRO A 65 4.16 -14.67 2.77
N ASP A 66 5.21 -15.27 3.33
CA ASP A 66 5.13 -16.56 4.03
C ASP A 66 4.23 -16.49 5.28
N THR A 67 4.12 -15.34 5.90
CA THR A 67 3.33 -15.12 7.11
C THR A 67 2.59 -13.78 7.05
N PRO A 68 1.34 -13.73 7.53
CA PRO A 68 0.60 -12.47 7.62
C PRO A 68 1.23 -11.51 8.63
N VAL A 69 0.94 -10.21 8.44
CA VAL A 69 1.50 -9.10 9.21
C VAL A 69 0.43 -8.27 9.92
N ASN A 70 0.83 -7.41 10.85
CA ASN A 70 -0.08 -6.49 11.52
C ASN A 70 -0.42 -5.25 10.66
N LEU A 71 0.49 -4.84 9.77
CA LEU A 71 0.30 -3.68 8.90
C LEU A 71 0.73 -4.01 7.47
N VAL A 72 -0.20 -3.88 6.54
CA VAL A 72 0.11 -3.78 5.11
C VAL A 72 0.06 -2.31 4.73
N LEU A 73 1.16 -1.80 4.20
CA LEU A 73 1.27 -0.46 3.63
C LEU A 73 1.37 -0.57 2.11
N SER A 74 0.78 0.35 1.38
CA SER A 74 1.00 0.52 -0.06
C SER A 74 0.93 2.00 -0.41
N MET A 75 1.99 2.52 -1.03
CA MET A 75 2.04 3.91 -1.46
C MET A 75 2.32 3.95 -2.96
N GLU A 76 1.42 4.59 -3.71
CA GLU A 76 1.55 4.82 -5.15
C GLU A 76 1.73 3.53 -5.98
N PHE A 77 1.02 2.46 -5.62
CA PHE A 77 1.19 1.18 -6.32
C PHE A 77 -0.13 0.54 -6.76
N LEU A 78 -1.19 0.50 -5.93
CA LEU A 78 -2.35 -0.37 -6.17
C LEU A 78 -3.11 -0.06 -7.47
N TYR A 79 -3.05 1.14 -7.96
CA TYR A 79 -3.68 1.51 -9.24
C TYR A 79 -2.99 0.89 -10.47
N TYR A 80 -1.80 0.30 -10.33
CA TYR A 80 -1.17 -0.48 -11.41
C TYR A 80 -1.77 -1.88 -11.57
N LEU A 81 -2.54 -2.36 -10.59
CA LEU A 81 -3.23 -3.65 -10.68
C LEU A 81 -4.48 -3.53 -11.56
N GLU A 82 -4.79 -4.58 -12.34
CA GLU A 82 -6.01 -4.65 -13.14
C GLU A 82 -7.27 -4.71 -12.26
N ASP A 83 -7.20 -5.38 -11.11
CA ASP A 83 -8.29 -5.49 -10.14
C ASP A 83 -7.80 -5.27 -8.70
N PRO A 84 -7.56 -4.00 -8.30
CA PRO A 84 -7.14 -3.67 -6.95
C PRO A 84 -8.20 -4.02 -5.88
N ILE A 85 -9.47 -4.03 -6.25
CA ILE A 85 -10.57 -4.35 -5.31
C ILE A 85 -10.55 -5.84 -4.96
N SER A 86 -10.33 -6.72 -5.93
CA SER A 86 -10.13 -8.15 -5.66
C SER A 86 -8.88 -8.38 -4.80
N PHE A 87 -7.82 -7.61 -5.03
CA PHE A 87 -6.60 -7.72 -4.25
C PHE A 87 -6.80 -7.30 -2.78
N PHE A 88 -7.68 -6.33 -2.49
CA PHE A 88 -8.05 -6.02 -1.10
C PHE A 88 -8.63 -7.23 -0.35
N LYS A 89 -9.39 -8.10 -1.03
CA LYS A 89 -9.89 -9.34 -0.42
C LYS A 89 -8.75 -10.29 -0.07
N THR A 90 -7.77 -10.44 -0.96
CA THR A 90 -6.56 -11.22 -0.69
C THR A 90 -5.80 -10.65 0.51
N LEU A 91 -5.60 -9.34 0.56
CA LEU A 91 -4.95 -8.68 1.71
C LEU A 91 -5.70 -8.96 3.01
N HIS A 92 -7.03 -8.85 2.99
CA HIS A 92 -7.85 -9.13 4.17
C HIS A 92 -7.78 -10.60 4.59
N MET A 93 -7.89 -11.52 3.67
CA MET A 93 -7.97 -12.95 3.99
C MET A 93 -6.62 -13.53 4.42
N GLU A 94 -5.55 -13.15 3.73
CA GLU A 94 -4.29 -13.88 3.77
C GLU A 94 -3.12 -13.08 4.37
N TRP A 95 -3.10 -11.72 4.21
CA TRP A 95 -1.93 -10.93 4.54
C TRP A 95 -2.01 -10.19 5.87
N VAL A 96 -3.22 -9.77 6.25
CA VAL A 96 -3.42 -8.99 7.48
C VAL A 96 -3.87 -9.91 8.63
N LEU A 97 -3.17 -9.85 9.75
CA LEU A 97 -3.54 -10.54 10.99
C LEU A 97 -4.85 -9.98 11.56
N PRO A 98 -5.66 -10.78 12.31
CA PRO A 98 -6.76 -10.24 13.10
C PRO A 98 -6.27 -9.10 14.01
N GLY A 99 -7.01 -7.99 14.05
CA GLY A 99 -6.61 -6.76 14.73
C GLY A 99 -5.60 -5.91 14.00
N GLY A 100 -5.09 -6.38 12.86
CA GLY A 100 -4.17 -5.65 12.00
C GLY A 100 -4.87 -4.64 11.09
N SER A 101 -4.09 -3.93 10.30
CA SER A 101 -4.60 -2.85 9.44
C SER A 101 -3.95 -2.86 8.05
N VAL A 102 -4.67 -2.30 7.09
CA VAL A 102 -4.14 -1.87 5.80
C VAL A 102 -4.12 -0.35 5.74
N ALA A 103 -3.08 0.22 5.15
CA ALA A 103 -2.98 1.65 4.85
C ALA A 103 -2.52 1.83 3.40
N VAL A 104 -3.28 2.58 2.63
CA VAL A 104 -3.07 2.78 1.19
C VAL A 104 -2.99 4.28 0.90
N GLY A 105 -2.06 4.68 0.07
CA GLY A 105 -1.99 6.03 -0.50
C GLY A 105 -1.95 5.95 -2.01
N VAL A 106 -2.81 6.71 -2.69
CA VAL A 106 -2.88 6.79 -4.15
C VAL A 106 -3.01 8.24 -4.62
N ASP A 107 -2.22 8.60 -5.64
CA ASP A 107 -2.36 9.88 -6.34
C ASP A 107 -3.17 9.74 -7.63
N HIS A 108 -3.23 8.51 -8.21
CA HIS A 108 -4.10 8.25 -9.35
C HIS A 108 -5.48 7.82 -8.89
N TYR A 109 -6.44 8.74 -8.98
CA TYR A 109 -7.87 8.54 -8.68
C TYR A 109 -8.72 9.54 -9.48
N LEU A 110 -10.00 9.23 -9.68
CA LEU A 110 -10.87 9.93 -10.62
C LEU A 110 -10.96 11.45 -10.38
N GLU A 111 -11.01 11.89 -9.13
CA GLU A 111 -11.10 13.29 -8.75
C GLU A 111 -9.76 14.06 -8.80
N ASN A 112 -8.65 13.35 -9.10
CA ASN A 112 -7.36 13.98 -9.40
C ASN A 112 -7.17 14.10 -10.91
N GLU A 113 -7.75 15.12 -11.51
CA GLU A 113 -7.70 15.34 -12.97
C GLU A 113 -6.27 15.34 -13.51
N SER A 114 -5.28 15.79 -12.75
CA SER A 114 -3.88 15.85 -13.15
C SER A 114 -3.21 14.49 -13.30
N SER A 115 -3.85 13.40 -12.86
CA SER A 115 -3.35 12.04 -12.98
C SER A 115 -4.01 11.22 -14.08
N LEU A 116 -5.11 11.70 -14.68
CA LEU A 116 -5.94 10.90 -15.58
C LEU A 116 -5.24 10.56 -16.91
N ASP A 117 -4.25 11.34 -17.31
CA ASP A 117 -3.44 11.10 -18.51
C ASP A 117 -2.18 10.26 -18.24
N TRP A 118 -1.92 9.87 -16.98
CA TRP A 118 -0.68 9.14 -16.63
C TRP A 118 -0.57 7.79 -17.31
N SER A 119 -1.68 7.04 -17.42
CA SER A 119 -1.68 5.74 -18.09
C SER A 119 -1.20 5.85 -19.55
N GLU A 120 -1.68 6.85 -20.29
CA GLU A 120 -1.27 7.12 -21.66
C GLU A 120 0.15 7.69 -21.72
N SER A 121 0.46 8.70 -20.89
CA SER A 121 1.75 9.40 -20.89
C SER A 121 2.93 8.51 -20.52
N LEU A 122 2.70 7.50 -19.66
CA LEU A 122 3.74 6.58 -19.18
C LEU A 122 3.71 5.23 -19.89
N ASP A 123 2.72 4.99 -20.77
CA ASP A 123 2.51 3.71 -21.48
C ASP A 123 2.44 2.52 -20.49
N VAL A 124 1.67 2.70 -19.41
CA VAL A 124 1.45 1.67 -18.39
C VAL A 124 -0.03 1.57 -18.04
N HIS A 125 -0.48 0.35 -17.67
CA HIS A 125 -1.82 0.17 -17.17
C HIS A 125 -2.02 0.92 -15.85
N MET A 126 -3.16 1.62 -15.73
CA MET A 126 -3.63 2.19 -14.47
C MET A 126 -5.14 2.04 -14.37
N THR A 127 -5.60 1.48 -13.27
CA THR A 127 -7.02 1.37 -12.92
C THR A 127 -7.44 2.67 -12.24
N THR A 128 -8.36 3.40 -12.88
CA THR A 128 -8.91 4.65 -12.36
C THR A 128 -10.18 4.37 -11.58
N LEU A 129 -10.15 4.62 -10.29
CA LEU A 129 -11.30 4.53 -9.39
C LEU A 129 -11.51 5.89 -8.71
N SER A 130 -12.76 6.21 -8.37
CA SER A 130 -13.07 7.36 -7.52
C SER A 130 -12.63 7.11 -6.07
N ALA A 131 -12.51 8.18 -5.28
CA ALA A 131 -12.22 8.05 -3.86
C ALA A 131 -13.26 7.19 -3.13
N GLU A 132 -14.54 7.28 -3.52
CA GLU A 132 -15.63 6.47 -2.99
C GLU A 132 -15.46 4.98 -3.35
N GLU A 133 -15.10 4.66 -4.60
CA GLU A 133 -14.88 3.29 -5.06
C GLU A 133 -13.69 2.63 -4.35
N TRP A 134 -12.59 3.38 -4.13
CA TRP A 134 -11.46 2.92 -3.33
C TRP A 134 -11.87 2.58 -1.90
N GLU A 135 -12.63 3.46 -1.25
CA GLU A 135 -13.09 3.29 0.13
C GLU A 135 -14.08 2.13 0.26
N GLU A 136 -15.05 2.03 -0.65
CA GLU A 136 -16.03 0.93 -0.67
C GLU A 136 -15.35 -0.41 -0.98
N GLY A 137 -14.33 -0.44 -1.82
CA GLY A 137 -13.52 -1.62 -2.09
C GLY A 137 -12.91 -2.21 -0.82
N LEU A 138 -12.38 -1.39 0.08
CA LEU A 138 -11.90 -1.86 1.38
C LEU A 138 -13.03 -2.42 2.26
N ARG A 139 -14.21 -1.78 2.28
CA ARG A 139 -15.37 -2.28 3.04
C ARG A 139 -15.85 -3.62 2.49
N MET A 140 -15.97 -3.74 1.18
CA MET A 140 -16.39 -4.97 0.50
C MET A 140 -15.40 -6.13 0.71
N ALA A 141 -14.11 -5.82 0.88
CA ALA A 141 -13.09 -6.81 1.21
C ALA A 141 -13.19 -7.34 2.66
N GLY A 142 -14.00 -6.70 3.52
CA GLY A 142 -14.22 -7.10 4.91
C GLY A 142 -13.49 -6.24 5.95
N PHE A 143 -12.74 -5.22 5.52
CA PHE A 143 -12.13 -4.30 6.46
C PHE A 143 -13.17 -3.43 7.16
N GLN A 144 -12.98 -3.23 8.45
CA GLN A 144 -13.83 -2.41 9.31
C GLN A 144 -13.14 -1.08 9.64
N LYS A 145 -13.91 -0.13 10.19
CA LYS A 145 -13.42 1.22 10.56
C LYS A 145 -12.65 1.87 9.42
N VAL A 146 -13.19 1.68 8.21
CA VAL A 146 -12.58 2.26 7.00
C VAL A 146 -12.72 3.77 7.08
N GLU A 147 -11.59 4.46 6.93
CA GLU A 147 -11.48 5.91 6.87
C GLU A 147 -10.69 6.30 5.64
N SER A 148 -11.09 7.41 5.01
CA SER A 148 -10.36 8.03 3.93
C SER A 148 -10.12 9.51 4.22
N PHE A 149 -9.01 10.06 3.76
CA PHE A 149 -8.68 11.48 3.83
C PHE A 149 -7.61 11.85 2.80
N PHE A 150 -7.53 13.14 2.49
CA PHE A 150 -6.48 13.65 1.61
C PHE A 150 -5.34 14.27 2.42
N THR A 151 -4.11 14.10 1.95
CA THR A 151 -2.92 14.70 2.58
C THR A 151 -2.00 15.33 1.53
N GLY A 152 -1.28 16.40 1.93
CA GLY A 152 -0.36 17.09 1.04
C GLY A 152 -1.02 17.98 -0.01
N ALA A 153 -2.30 18.29 0.11
CA ALA A 153 -3.04 19.14 -0.83
C ALA A 153 -2.34 20.48 -1.06
N LYS A 154 -2.38 20.97 -2.31
CA LYS A 154 -1.85 22.27 -2.74
C LYS A 154 -2.74 22.82 -3.86
N GLU A 155 -2.49 24.07 -4.28
CA GLU A 155 -3.25 24.66 -5.37
C GLU A 155 -3.25 23.78 -6.62
N GLY A 156 -4.47 23.45 -7.10
CA GLY A 156 -4.69 22.58 -8.27
C GLY A 156 -4.47 21.07 -8.03
N TRP A 157 -4.28 20.65 -6.78
CA TRP A 157 -4.14 19.23 -6.44
C TRP A 157 -4.73 18.92 -5.07
N ASN A 158 -5.66 17.97 -5.02
CA ASN A 158 -6.37 17.59 -3.81
C ASN A 158 -5.50 16.84 -2.78
N GLY A 159 -4.32 16.39 -3.19
CA GLY A 159 -3.41 15.60 -2.36
C GLY A 159 -3.53 14.09 -2.61
N THR A 160 -2.68 13.35 -1.96
CA THR A 160 -2.73 11.89 -1.93
C THR A 160 -3.99 11.44 -1.18
N LEU A 161 -4.81 10.61 -1.83
CA LEU A 161 -5.91 9.92 -1.18
C LEU A 161 -5.34 8.82 -0.29
N VAL A 162 -5.58 8.91 1.00
CA VAL A 162 -5.16 7.90 1.98
C VAL A 162 -6.38 7.15 2.49
N LEU A 163 -6.29 5.82 2.48
CA LEU A 163 -7.32 4.92 2.99
C LEU A 163 -6.73 4.04 4.09
N ILE A 164 -7.49 3.81 5.14
CA ILE A 164 -7.08 2.92 6.24
C ILE A 164 -8.25 2.02 6.60
N GLY A 165 -8.00 0.71 6.70
CA GLY A 165 -8.98 -0.27 7.16
C GLY A 165 -8.37 -1.18 8.21
N THR A 166 -9.21 -1.74 9.10
CA THR A 166 -8.79 -2.68 10.16
C THR A 166 -9.48 -4.02 9.94
N LYS A 167 -8.74 -5.12 10.05
CA LYS A 167 -9.30 -6.46 10.11
C LYS A 167 -9.75 -6.77 11.55
N ALA A 168 -11.00 -7.20 11.72
CA ALA A 168 -11.54 -7.60 13.01
C ALA A 168 -10.90 -8.89 13.55
#